data_a9fcd2c423740d635f418af957b86caa
#
_entry.id   a9fcd2c423740d635f418af957b86caa
#
_cell.length_a   1.000
_cell.length_b   1.000
_cell.length_c   1.000
_cell.angle_alpha   90.00
_cell.angle_beta   90.00
_cell.angle_gamma   90.00
#
_symmetry.space_group_name_H-M   'P 1'
#
loop_
_entity.id
_entity.type
_entity.pdbx_description
1 polymer ?
#
loop_
_entity_poly.entity_id
_entity_poly.type
_entity_poly.pdbx_seq_one_letter_code
_entity_poly.pdbx_strand_id
1 'polypeptide(L)'
;MKVAVLVEGKTERAFFPFLRSFLSQRLHGQMPNLDPVTYDGRIPTEGKLQRIVTTLLAGRHPADAVIALTDIYTGSTAFSNAQDAKQKMSTWVGNVNNFFPHVALHDFEAWLLHGWDAILRQARVEKKQPWGANPEDIDHGKPPAHRLGELFQTGP
;
A
#
# COMPACT_ATOMS: atom_id res chain seq x y z
N MET A 1 -2.79 -21.05 4.81
CA MET A 1 -2.47 -20.20 3.66
C MET A 1 -1.52 -19.10 4.10
N LYS A 2 -0.43 -18.88 3.37
CA LYS A 2 0.54 -17.79 3.57
C LYS A 2 0.47 -16.83 2.38
N VAL A 3 0.31 -15.54 2.64
CA VAL A 3 0.29 -14.49 1.61
C VAL A 3 1.46 -13.54 1.87
N ALA A 4 2.41 -13.48 0.95
CA ALA A 4 3.46 -12.48 0.98
C ALA A 4 2.93 -11.16 0.40
N VAL A 5 3.19 -10.04 1.08
CA VAL A 5 2.75 -8.72 0.62
C VAL A 5 3.96 -7.81 0.48
N LEU A 6 4.32 -7.49 -0.76
CA LEU A 6 5.39 -6.54 -1.08
C LEU A 6 4.83 -5.13 -0.86
N VAL A 7 5.51 -4.33 -0.04
CA VAL A 7 5.11 -2.96 0.30
C VAL A 7 6.29 -2.02 0.27
N GLU A 8 6.05 -0.74 0.00
CA GLU A 8 7.09 0.25 -0.26
C GLU A 8 7.75 0.80 1.00
N GLY A 9 7.00 0.87 2.12
CA GLY A 9 7.51 1.63 3.24
C GLY A 9 7.13 1.14 4.64
N LYS A 10 7.50 1.96 5.59
CA LYS A 10 7.26 1.72 7.03
C LYS A 10 5.79 1.94 7.41
N THR A 11 5.09 2.84 6.70
CA THR A 11 3.67 3.15 6.95
C THR A 11 2.80 1.95 6.67
N GLU A 12 2.96 1.33 5.51
CA GLU A 12 2.24 0.11 5.14
C GLU A 12 2.56 -1.03 6.12
N ARG A 13 3.83 -1.19 6.48
CA ARG A 13 4.21 -2.19 7.48
C ARG A 13 3.54 -1.96 8.83
N ALA A 14 3.46 -0.71 9.29
CA ALA A 14 2.80 -0.35 10.54
C ALA A 14 1.28 -0.59 10.51
N PHE A 15 0.68 -0.60 9.32
CA PHE A 15 -0.73 -0.88 9.12
C PHE A 15 -1.10 -2.38 9.26
N PHE A 16 -0.16 -3.31 9.07
CA PHE A 16 -0.45 -4.76 9.07
C PHE A 16 -1.15 -5.29 10.33
N PRO A 17 -0.83 -4.88 11.55
CA PRO A 17 -1.57 -5.32 12.75
C PRO A 17 -3.05 -4.97 12.67
N PHE A 18 -3.37 -3.77 12.18
CA PHE A 18 -4.76 -3.30 12.01
C PHE A 18 -5.47 -4.08 10.91
N LEU A 19 -4.80 -4.29 9.77
CA LEU A 19 -5.31 -5.10 8.67
C LEU A 19 -5.61 -6.54 9.13
N ARG A 20 -4.73 -7.16 9.90
CA ARG A 20 -4.95 -8.49 10.46
C ARG A 20 -6.15 -8.53 11.37
N SER A 21 -6.29 -7.56 12.28
CA SER A 21 -7.44 -7.45 13.18
C SER A 21 -8.75 -7.31 12.39
N PHE A 22 -8.77 -6.44 11.39
CA PHE A 22 -9.93 -6.23 10.52
C PHE A 22 -10.31 -7.50 9.75
N LEU A 23 -9.34 -8.15 9.12
CA LEU A 23 -9.58 -9.36 8.33
C LEU A 23 -10.00 -10.55 9.19
N SER A 24 -9.43 -10.72 10.39
CA SER A 24 -9.78 -11.81 11.28
C SER A 24 -11.25 -11.80 11.70
N GLN A 25 -11.82 -10.61 11.88
CA GLN A 25 -13.24 -10.43 12.17
C GLN A 25 -14.13 -10.78 10.97
N ARG A 26 -13.67 -10.54 9.75
CA ARG A 26 -14.44 -10.79 8.52
C ARG A 26 -14.28 -12.19 7.95
N LEU A 27 -13.14 -12.81 8.16
CA LEU A 27 -12.84 -14.14 7.63
C LEU A 27 -13.17 -15.27 8.60
N HIS A 28 -13.88 -14.99 9.68
CA HIS A 28 -14.39 -15.99 10.64
C HIS A 28 -13.35 -17.04 11.06
N GLY A 29 -12.12 -16.60 11.36
CA GLY A 29 -11.02 -17.45 11.82
C GLY A 29 -10.21 -18.14 10.72
N GLN A 30 -10.55 -17.97 9.47
CA GLN A 30 -9.77 -18.47 8.31
C GLN A 30 -8.72 -17.46 7.82
N MET A 31 -8.10 -16.74 8.76
CA MET A 31 -7.14 -15.71 8.46
C MET A 31 -5.86 -16.27 7.85
N PRO A 32 -5.44 -15.81 6.65
CA PRO A 32 -4.13 -16.18 6.11
C PRO A 32 -3.00 -15.57 6.95
N ASN A 33 -1.87 -16.24 6.95
CA ASN A 33 -0.64 -15.63 7.48
C ASN A 33 -0.16 -14.57 6.48
N LEU A 34 -0.27 -13.29 6.85
CA LEU A 34 0.23 -12.18 6.06
C LEU A 34 1.69 -11.92 6.41
N ASP A 35 2.56 -12.03 5.41
CA ASP A 35 4.01 -11.85 5.53
C ASP A 35 4.45 -10.59 4.77
N PRO A 36 4.62 -9.43 5.46
CA PRO A 36 5.02 -8.19 4.80
C PRO A 36 6.51 -8.23 4.41
N VAL A 37 6.78 -8.03 3.13
CA VAL A 37 8.11 -7.83 2.57
C VAL A 37 8.28 -6.35 2.26
N THR A 38 8.96 -5.64 3.15
CA THR A 38 9.09 -4.19 3.10
C THR A 38 10.34 -3.77 2.32
N TYR A 39 10.18 -2.80 1.46
CA TYR A 39 11.28 -2.11 0.77
C TYR A 39 11.48 -0.71 1.38
N ASP A 40 12.68 -0.17 1.23
CA ASP A 40 12.97 1.21 1.63
C ASP A 40 12.83 2.10 0.38
N GLY A 41 11.61 2.52 0.11
CA GLY A 41 11.18 3.17 -1.11
C GLY A 41 10.34 2.24 -1.99
N ARG A 42 10.45 2.34 -3.30
CA ARG A 42 9.59 1.61 -4.24
C ARG A 42 9.84 0.11 -4.24
N ILE A 43 8.78 -0.64 -4.50
CA ILE A 43 8.92 -2.07 -4.80
C ILE A 43 9.81 -2.25 -6.05
N PRO A 44 10.53 -3.37 -6.15
CA PRO A 44 11.33 -3.68 -7.32
C PRO A 44 10.50 -3.74 -8.61
N THR A 45 11.15 -3.43 -9.72
CA THR A 45 10.55 -3.44 -11.06
C THR A 45 11.16 -4.53 -11.94
N GLU A 46 10.51 -4.82 -13.06
CA GLU A 46 11.03 -5.69 -14.13
C GLU A 46 11.53 -7.05 -13.65
N GLY A 47 12.65 -7.51 -14.18
CA GLY A 47 13.24 -8.83 -13.85
C GLY A 47 13.59 -8.99 -12.37
N LYS A 48 13.78 -7.91 -11.61
CA LYS A 48 13.98 -7.96 -10.17
C LYS A 48 12.68 -8.34 -9.44
N LEU A 49 11.55 -7.75 -9.85
CA LEU A 49 10.24 -8.12 -9.32
C LEU A 49 9.90 -9.56 -9.64
N GLN A 50 10.11 -9.99 -10.89
CA GLN A 50 9.90 -11.38 -11.32
C GLN A 50 10.68 -12.37 -10.44
N ARG A 51 11.98 -12.11 -10.22
CA ARG A 51 12.84 -12.99 -9.40
C ARG A 51 12.32 -13.08 -7.96
N ILE A 52 11.92 -11.96 -7.36
CA ILE A 52 11.39 -11.92 -5.99
C ILE A 52 10.09 -12.71 -5.90
N VAL A 53 9.15 -12.48 -6.79
CA VAL A 53 7.86 -13.18 -6.82
C VAL A 53 8.08 -14.69 -6.99
N THR A 54 8.94 -15.09 -7.92
CA THR A 54 9.30 -16.52 -8.11
C THR A 54 9.91 -17.12 -6.85
N THR A 55 10.83 -16.40 -6.20
CA THR A 55 11.47 -16.86 -4.96
C THR A 55 10.46 -17.00 -3.82
N LEU A 56 9.50 -16.08 -3.70
CA LEU A 56 8.47 -16.15 -2.67
C LEU A 56 7.48 -17.29 -2.89
N LEU A 57 7.15 -17.59 -4.15
CA LEU A 57 6.22 -18.68 -4.50
C LEU A 57 6.84 -20.07 -4.52
N ALA A 58 8.14 -20.19 -4.81
CA ALA A 58 8.81 -21.49 -5.01
C ALA A 58 10.02 -21.71 -4.09
N GLY A 59 10.30 -20.83 -3.13
CA GLY A 59 11.42 -20.94 -2.21
C GLY A 59 11.24 -21.99 -1.12
N ARG A 60 12.16 -22.05 -0.17
CA ARG A 60 12.16 -23.03 0.93
C ARG A 60 10.89 -22.96 1.83
N HIS A 61 10.31 -21.78 1.99
CA HIS A 61 9.08 -21.54 2.74
C HIS A 61 8.09 -20.76 1.85
N PRO A 62 7.49 -21.44 0.85
CA PRO A 62 6.72 -20.78 -0.17
C PRO A 62 5.49 -20.06 0.40
N ALA A 63 5.15 -18.95 -0.22
CA ALA A 63 3.85 -18.33 -0.06
C ALA A 63 2.85 -18.95 -1.05
N ASP A 64 1.60 -19.04 -0.65
CA ASP A 64 0.52 -19.51 -1.53
C ASP A 64 0.11 -18.42 -2.54
N ALA A 65 0.37 -17.16 -2.19
CA ALA A 65 0.11 -16.01 -3.04
C ALA A 65 1.09 -14.86 -2.73
N VAL A 66 1.32 -14.01 -3.71
CA VAL A 66 2.09 -12.76 -3.58
C VAL A 66 1.22 -11.60 -4.03
N ILE A 67 1.05 -10.62 -3.15
CA ILE A 67 0.43 -9.32 -3.46
C ILE A 67 1.57 -8.29 -3.56
N ALA A 68 1.59 -7.49 -4.62
CA ALA A 68 2.45 -6.31 -4.70
C ALA A 68 1.58 -5.07 -4.58
N LEU A 69 1.86 -4.23 -3.57
CA LEU A 69 1.18 -2.96 -3.36
C LEU A 69 2.19 -1.84 -3.62
N THR A 70 1.91 -1.02 -4.62
CA THR A 70 2.71 0.15 -5.01
C THR A 70 1.85 1.40 -5.02
N ASP A 71 2.48 2.55 -4.84
CA ASP A 71 1.85 3.85 -4.91
C ASP A 71 2.00 4.46 -6.31
N ILE A 72 1.07 5.36 -6.66
CA ILE A 72 1.22 6.26 -7.81
C ILE A 72 1.42 7.67 -7.29
N TYR A 73 2.67 8.13 -7.35
CA TYR A 73 3.00 9.49 -6.95
C TYR A 73 2.79 10.49 -8.09
N THR A 74 2.41 11.70 -7.73
CA THR A 74 2.46 12.84 -8.62
C THR A 74 3.88 13.02 -9.15
N GLY A 75 4.03 13.07 -10.47
CA GLY A 75 5.34 13.19 -11.12
C GLY A 75 6.12 11.88 -11.27
N SER A 76 5.54 10.73 -10.91
CA SER A 76 6.14 9.44 -11.23
C SER A 76 6.11 9.19 -12.74
N THR A 77 7.26 8.89 -13.33
CA THR A 77 7.38 8.51 -14.75
C THR A 77 7.26 7.00 -14.99
N ALA A 78 7.25 6.20 -13.93
CA ALA A 78 7.22 4.74 -14.06
C ALA A 78 5.86 4.22 -14.56
N PHE A 79 4.77 4.84 -14.09
CA PHE A 79 3.41 4.44 -14.41
C PHE A 79 2.59 5.66 -14.81
N SER A 80 1.75 5.50 -15.83
CA SER A 80 0.85 6.57 -16.28
C SER A 80 -0.47 6.62 -15.50
N ASN A 81 -0.89 5.49 -14.93
CA ASN A 81 -2.09 5.35 -14.09
C ASN A 81 -2.10 3.97 -13.41
N ALA A 82 -3.11 3.73 -12.55
CA ALA A 82 -3.23 2.49 -11.80
C ALA A 82 -3.35 1.24 -12.67
N GLN A 83 -4.04 1.34 -13.80
CA GLN A 83 -4.19 0.22 -14.73
C GLN A 83 -2.87 -0.11 -15.44
N ASP A 84 -2.14 0.91 -15.88
CA ASP A 84 -0.81 0.76 -16.47
C ASP A 84 0.17 0.12 -15.48
N ALA A 85 0.15 0.54 -14.21
CA ALA A 85 0.98 -0.04 -13.17
C ALA A 85 0.70 -1.53 -12.96
N LYS A 86 -0.57 -1.91 -12.83
CA LYS A 86 -0.97 -3.32 -12.68
C LYS A 86 -0.57 -4.15 -13.89
N GLN A 87 -0.79 -3.62 -15.09
CA GLN A 87 -0.43 -4.30 -16.34
C GLN A 87 1.08 -4.49 -16.49
N LYS A 88 1.87 -3.46 -16.20
CA LYS A 88 3.34 -3.54 -16.22
C LYS A 88 3.86 -4.55 -15.21
N MET A 89 3.40 -4.51 -13.97
CA MET A 89 3.80 -5.47 -12.94
C MET A 89 3.45 -6.91 -13.35
N SER A 90 2.26 -7.14 -13.90
CA SER A 90 1.87 -8.46 -14.41
C SER A 90 2.76 -8.90 -15.58
N THR A 91 3.08 -7.99 -16.50
CA THR A 91 3.97 -8.27 -17.64
C THR A 91 5.38 -8.60 -17.17
N TRP A 92 5.91 -7.87 -16.21
CA TRP A 92 7.26 -8.13 -15.66
C TRP A 92 7.37 -9.47 -14.95
N VAL A 93 6.33 -9.85 -14.21
CA VAL A 93 6.33 -11.14 -13.49
C VAL A 93 6.05 -12.31 -14.44
N GLY A 94 5.32 -12.07 -15.51
CA GLY A 94 4.92 -13.08 -16.48
C GLY A 94 3.66 -13.83 -16.05
N ASN A 95 3.44 -15.00 -16.67
CA ASN A 95 2.22 -15.79 -16.46
C ASN A 95 2.29 -16.58 -15.12
N VAL A 96 2.07 -15.86 -14.01
CA VAL A 96 2.06 -16.42 -12.64
C VAL A 96 0.69 -16.22 -12.01
N ASN A 97 -0.05 -17.32 -11.83
CA ASN A 97 -1.46 -17.28 -11.38
C ASN A 97 -1.64 -16.73 -9.94
N ASN A 98 -0.64 -16.85 -9.10
CA ASN A 98 -0.71 -16.47 -7.67
C ASN A 98 -0.02 -15.13 -7.38
N PHE A 99 0.13 -14.28 -8.40
CA PHE A 99 0.63 -12.93 -8.27
C PHE A 99 -0.48 -11.91 -8.51
N PHE A 100 -0.66 -10.97 -7.57
CA PHE A 100 -1.74 -9.98 -7.56
C PHE A 100 -1.17 -8.57 -7.40
N PRO A 101 -1.01 -7.81 -8.49
CA PRO A 101 -0.58 -6.42 -8.42
C PRO A 101 -1.74 -5.52 -7.97
N HIS A 102 -1.48 -4.70 -6.96
CA HIS A 102 -2.38 -3.68 -6.46
C HIS A 102 -1.70 -2.32 -6.41
N VAL A 103 -2.52 -1.28 -6.43
CA VAL A 103 -2.07 0.10 -6.43
C VAL A 103 -2.87 0.87 -5.39
N ALA A 104 -2.18 1.58 -4.50
CA ALA A 104 -2.76 2.68 -3.76
C ALA A 104 -2.80 3.89 -4.71
N LEU A 105 -3.99 4.40 -4.98
CA LEU A 105 -4.15 5.54 -5.87
C LEU A 105 -3.56 6.78 -5.18
N HIS A 106 -2.61 7.42 -5.83
CA HIS A 106 -1.71 8.46 -5.35
C HIS A 106 -0.68 7.92 -4.35
N ASP A 107 -0.97 7.87 -3.06
CA ASP A 107 -0.15 7.23 -2.04
C ASP A 107 -0.99 6.43 -1.03
N PHE A 108 -0.33 5.60 -0.23
CA PHE A 108 -1.00 4.75 0.76
C PHE A 108 -1.73 5.57 1.83
N GLU A 109 -1.21 6.74 2.17
CA GLU A 109 -1.77 7.62 3.19
C GLU A 109 -3.16 8.17 2.81
N ALA A 110 -3.53 8.16 1.52
CA ALA A 110 -4.88 8.50 1.09
C ALA A 110 -5.93 7.62 1.78
N TRP A 111 -5.66 6.36 2.00
CA TRP A 111 -6.57 5.44 2.69
C TRP A 111 -6.80 5.82 4.15
N LEU A 112 -5.82 6.44 4.80
CA LEU A 112 -5.93 6.89 6.19
C LEU A 112 -6.89 8.06 6.33
N LEU A 113 -7.08 8.86 5.28
CA LEU A 113 -7.94 10.05 5.30
C LEU A 113 -9.42 9.73 5.55
N HIS A 114 -9.86 8.50 5.36
CA HIS A 114 -11.19 8.05 5.78
C HIS A 114 -11.41 8.18 7.31
N GLY A 115 -10.33 8.16 8.08
CA GLY A 115 -10.33 8.37 9.53
C GLY A 115 -10.09 9.82 9.95
N TRP A 116 -10.55 10.82 9.19
CA TRP A 116 -10.22 12.23 9.36
C TRP A 116 -10.35 12.73 10.81
N ASP A 117 -11.47 12.46 11.47
CA ASP A 117 -11.67 12.87 12.87
C ASP A 117 -10.65 12.23 13.83
N ALA A 118 -10.22 11.01 13.57
CA ALA A 118 -9.17 10.36 14.36
C ALA A 118 -7.81 11.02 14.11
N ILE A 119 -7.53 11.37 12.87
CA ILE A 119 -6.30 12.09 12.48
C ILE A 119 -6.24 13.44 13.22
N LEU A 120 -7.29 14.24 13.19
CA LEU A 120 -7.34 15.54 13.86
C LEU A 120 -7.11 15.40 15.37
N ARG A 121 -7.76 14.41 16.01
CA ARG A 121 -7.53 14.14 17.44
C ARG A 121 -6.09 13.79 17.76
N GLN A 122 -5.45 12.95 16.94
CA GLN A 122 -4.05 12.55 17.12
C GLN A 122 -3.09 13.72 16.88
N ALA A 123 -3.34 14.51 15.86
CA ALA A 123 -2.55 15.70 15.54
C ALA A 123 -2.81 16.88 16.51
N ARG A 124 -3.79 16.76 17.42
CA ARG A 124 -4.21 17.83 18.34
C ARG A 124 -4.56 19.15 17.64
N VAL A 125 -5.14 19.03 16.45
CA VAL A 125 -5.52 20.18 15.62
C VAL A 125 -7.02 20.39 15.74
N GLU A 126 -7.44 21.66 15.86
CA GLU A 126 -8.85 22.03 15.81
C GLU A 126 -9.51 21.64 14.48
N LYS A 127 -10.84 21.55 14.47
CA LYS A 127 -11.63 21.13 13.31
C LYS A 127 -11.17 21.82 12.02
N LYS A 128 -10.50 21.08 11.15
CA LYS A 128 -10.27 21.45 9.75
C LYS A 128 -11.16 20.59 8.86
N GLN A 129 -11.66 21.17 7.78
CA GLN A 129 -12.37 20.40 6.77
C GLN A 129 -11.41 19.40 6.09
N PRO A 130 -11.87 18.19 5.75
CA PRO A 130 -11.09 17.27 4.93
C PRO A 130 -10.76 17.92 3.59
N TRP A 131 -9.63 17.55 3.01
CA TRP A 131 -9.13 18.14 1.77
C TRP A 131 -9.94 17.78 0.51
N GLY A 132 -10.88 16.85 0.60
CA GLY A 132 -11.77 16.43 -0.49
C GLY A 132 -12.84 15.47 0.02
N ALA A 133 -13.87 15.26 -0.79
CA ALA A 133 -14.95 14.34 -0.48
C ALA A 133 -14.51 12.87 -0.59
N ASN A 134 -13.61 12.59 -1.52
CA ASN A 134 -13.05 11.26 -1.75
C ASN A 134 -11.53 11.31 -1.52
N PRO A 135 -10.99 10.61 -0.52
CA PRO A 135 -9.56 10.63 -0.23
C PRO A 135 -8.67 10.25 -1.40
N GLU A 136 -9.11 9.36 -2.26
CA GLU A 136 -8.34 8.91 -3.42
C GLU A 136 -8.24 9.95 -4.54
N ASP A 137 -9.04 11.04 -4.48
CA ASP A 137 -8.95 12.15 -5.43
C ASP A 137 -8.00 13.26 -4.95
N ILE A 138 -7.38 13.10 -3.77
CA ILE A 138 -6.54 14.12 -3.14
C ILE A 138 -5.08 13.94 -3.57
N ASP A 139 -4.75 14.46 -4.73
CA ASP A 139 -3.35 14.51 -5.21
C ASP A 139 -3.11 15.75 -6.07
N HIS A 140 -3.26 16.90 -5.51
CA HIS A 140 -3.12 18.14 -6.26
C HIS A 140 -1.74 18.78 -6.04
N GLY A 141 -0.68 18.12 -6.51
CA GLY A 141 0.69 18.59 -6.33
C GLY A 141 1.22 18.53 -4.90
N LYS A 142 0.42 18.01 -3.96
CA LYS A 142 0.76 17.84 -2.55
C LYS A 142 0.14 16.53 -2.04
N PRO A 143 0.88 15.43 -2.09
CA PRO A 143 0.40 14.10 -1.73
C PRO A 143 -0.19 14.04 -0.32
N PRO A 144 -1.13 13.13 -0.05
CA PRO A 144 -1.69 12.89 1.28
C PRO A 144 -0.66 12.71 2.38
N ALA A 145 0.41 11.95 2.14
CA ALA A 145 1.52 11.78 3.08
C ALA A 145 2.14 13.11 3.53
N HIS A 146 2.38 14.02 2.58
CA HIS A 146 2.95 15.34 2.87
C HIS A 146 1.96 16.21 3.69
N ARG A 147 0.68 16.21 3.30
CA ARG A 147 -0.37 16.94 4.02
C ARG A 147 -0.57 16.45 5.45
N LEU A 148 -0.54 15.14 5.66
CA LEU A 148 -0.58 14.54 6.99
C LEU A 148 0.64 14.95 7.81
N GLY A 149 1.84 14.90 7.21
CA GLY A 149 3.06 15.37 7.86
C GLY A 149 2.97 16.81 8.37
N GLU A 150 2.39 17.70 7.58
CA GLU A 150 2.17 19.10 7.99
C GLU A 150 1.21 19.23 9.18
N LEU A 151 0.14 18.44 9.23
CA LEU A 151 -0.79 18.45 10.36
C LEU A 151 -0.09 18.08 11.66
N PHE A 152 0.77 17.06 11.64
CA PHE A 152 1.50 16.61 12.82
C PHE A 152 2.68 17.53 13.20
N GLN A 153 3.17 18.37 12.28
CA GLN A 153 4.19 19.38 12.57
C GLN A 153 3.60 20.68 13.13
N THR A 154 2.35 21.00 12.80
CA THR A 154 1.66 22.21 13.26
C THR A 154 0.85 22.01 14.53
N GLY A 155 0.71 20.80 15.01
CA GLY A 155 0.12 20.50 16.30
C GLY A 155 1.03 20.94 17.45
N PRO A 156 0.47 21.39 18.60
CA PRO A 156 1.24 21.81 19.77
C PRO A 156 2.08 20.67 20.37
#